data_efd75ca65aea30cc78b513c297d248f4
#
_entry.id   efd75ca65aea30cc78b513c297d248f4
#
_cell.length_a   1.000
_cell.length_b   1.000
_cell.length_c   1.000
_cell.angle_alpha   90.00
_cell.angle_beta   90.00
_cell.angle_gamma   90.00
#
_symmetry.space_group_name_H-M   'P 1'
#
loop_
_entity.id
_entity.type
_entity.pdbx_description
1 polymer ?
#
loop_
_entity_poly.entity_id
_entity_poly.type
_entity_poly.pdbx_seq_one_letter_code
_entity_poly.pdbx_strand_id
1 'polypeptide(L)'
;MNIIDIITKKKNKEELTEEEIKYVVNGFVSGDIKDYQMSALLMAIVINDMTDNEVIYLTKYMMLSGSMLDLSTLGNVVDKHSTGGVGDKTTLIISPVVASLGCKVAKMSGRGLGYTGGTIDKLESIPGFNVNLSKEQFIKEIENVGMAITSQTEDVAVADKKIYALRDVTGTTESIPLIASSIMSKKIASGSKNLVLDIKVGEGALIKNITDARRLANLMIKIGHENDMRVICLLTNMNIPLGNNIGNSLEVLEALNILYYGYDNNLMRLCIELASYMVKLGLNISYEEARNMVVKAIKDKKAYNKLLEFIKYQGGDINSLPKSKYIYEIKSVSSGYLYDIHSLEVAKLSSSLGAGRKNKDDKIDYSAGVIINKNINDIVEVGDTIMTLYTNKEVPNIDINKLFIISNNKNDDNKLIYEVIE
;
A
#
# COMPACT_ATOMS: atom_id res chain seq x y z
N MET A 1 -36.20 3.72 -12.39
CA MET A 1 -35.02 4.56 -12.24
C MET A 1 -34.20 4.46 -13.53
N ASN A 2 -33.65 5.55 -14.03
CA ASN A 2 -32.94 5.57 -15.34
C ASN A 2 -31.50 6.08 -15.07
N ILE A 3 -30.50 5.36 -15.56
CA ILE A 3 -29.09 5.73 -15.38
C ILE A 3 -28.76 7.09 -16.05
N ILE A 4 -29.42 7.46 -17.15
CA ILE A 4 -29.18 8.75 -17.82
C ILE A 4 -29.61 9.91 -16.92
N ASP A 5 -30.74 9.77 -16.20
CA ASP A 5 -31.19 10.80 -15.25
C ASP A 5 -30.19 10.98 -14.09
N ILE A 6 -29.65 9.88 -13.57
CA ILE A 6 -28.65 9.89 -12.50
C ILE A 6 -27.35 10.57 -12.97
N ILE A 7 -26.85 10.21 -14.16
CA ILE A 7 -25.67 10.86 -14.76
C ILE A 7 -25.93 12.36 -14.93
N THR A 8 -27.12 12.75 -15.44
CA THR A 8 -27.49 14.14 -15.65
C THR A 8 -27.54 14.92 -14.32
N LYS A 9 -28.14 14.31 -13.30
CA LYS A 9 -28.20 14.85 -11.95
C LYS A 9 -26.77 15.13 -11.41
N LYS A 10 -25.88 14.14 -11.47
CA LYS A 10 -24.49 14.31 -11.00
C LYS A 10 -23.70 15.31 -11.85
N LYS A 11 -23.90 15.32 -13.16
CA LYS A 11 -23.34 16.33 -14.07
C LYS A 11 -23.74 17.76 -13.68
N ASN A 12 -24.94 17.95 -13.15
CA ASN A 12 -25.47 19.22 -12.70
C ASN A 12 -25.10 19.57 -11.23
N LYS A 13 -24.19 18.82 -10.60
CA LYS A 13 -23.75 18.98 -9.20
C LYS A 13 -24.82 18.67 -8.15
N GLU A 14 -25.85 17.95 -8.51
CA GLU A 14 -26.87 17.53 -7.56
C GLU A 14 -26.42 16.29 -6.79
N GLU A 15 -26.84 16.19 -5.52
CA GLU A 15 -26.52 15.05 -4.65
C GLU A 15 -27.37 13.84 -5.05
N LEU A 16 -26.73 12.67 -5.18
CA LEU A 16 -27.41 11.41 -5.44
C LEU A 16 -27.99 10.83 -4.14
N THR A 17 -29.18 10.28 -4.22
CA THR A 17 -29.80 9.59 -3.08
C THR A 17 -29.20 8.20 -2.88
N GLU A 18 -29.46 7.61 -1.70
CA GLU A 18 -29.04 6.24 -1.39
C GLU A 18 -29.60 5.23 -2.39
N GLU A 19 -30.88 5.38 -2.80
CA GLU A 19 -31.55 4.51 -3.77
C GLU A 19 -30.93 4.61 -5.17
N GLU A 20 -30.54 5.81 -5.58
CA GLU A 20 -29.88 6.04 -6.87
C GLU A 20 -28.51 5.36 -6.89
N ILE A 21 -27.71 5.50 -5.84
CA ILE A 21 -26.38 4.86 -5.70
C ILE A 21 -26.53 3.34 -5.65
N LYS A 22 -27.51 2.82 -4.90
CA LYS A 22 -27.83 1.38 -4.85
C LYS A 22 -28.18 0.85 -6.24
N TYR A 23 -29.03 1.57 -6.97
CA TYR A 23 -29.40 1.19 -8.34
C TYR A 23 -28.20 1.14 -9.27
N VAL A 24 -27.31 2.13 -9.18
CA VAL A 24 -26.08 2.19 -10.00
C VAL A 24 -25.14 1.01 -9.70
N VAL A 25 -24.85 0.78 -8.43
CA VAL A 25 -23.90 -0.27 -8.05
C VAL A 25 -24.42 -1.65 -8.43
N ASN A 26 -25.67 -1.95 -8.08
CA ASN A 26 -26.29 -3.24 -8.39
C ASN A 26 -26.45 -3.45 -9.91
N GLY A 27 -26.91 -2.44 -10.66
CA GLY A 27 -27.05 -2.50 -12.09
C GLY A 27 -25.73 -2.64 -12.84
N PHE A 28 -24.62 -2.08 -12.30
CA PHE A 28 -23.30 -2.28 -12.87
C PHE A 28 -22.76 -3.68 -12.61
N VAL A 29 -23.01 -4.23 -11.42
CA VAL A 29 -22.62 -5.61 -11.07
C VAL A 29 -23.37 -6.63 -11.92
N SER A 30 -24.71 -6.45 -12.11
CA SER A 30 -25.54 -7.33 -12.94
C SER A 30 -25.26 -7.20 -14.45
N GLY A 31 -24.65 -6.09 -14.88
CA GLY A 31 -24.42 -5.78 -16.30
C GLY A 31 -25.59 -5.07 -17.00
N ASP A 32 -26.60 -4.65 -16.26
CA ASP A 32 -27.70 -3.80 -16.80
C ASP A 32 -27.19 -2.40 -17.14
N ILE A 33 -26.32 -1.84 -16.29
CA ILE A 33 -25.58 -0.61 -16.57
C ILE A 33 -24.28 -0.97 -17.27
N LYS A 34 -24.04 -0.35 -18.42
CA LYS A 34 -22.89 -0.65 -19.29
C LYS A 34 -21.67 0.19 -18.93
N ASP A 35 -20.49 -0.27 -19.33
CA ASP A 35 -19.22 0.38 -19.02
C ASP A 35 -19.19 1.85 -19.44
N TYR A 36 -19.73 2.19 -20.63
CA TYR A 36 -19.77 3.58 -21.09
C TYR A 36 -20.69 4.47 -20.25
N GLN A 37 -21.78 3.92 -19.68
CA GLN A 37 -22.66 4.65 -18.77
C GLN A 37 -22.00 4.87 -17.42
N MET A 38 -21.37 3.82 -16.89
CA MET A 38 -20.60 3.92 -15.65
C MET A 38 -19.41 4.87 -15.79
N SER A 39 -18.68 4.84 -16.91
CA SER A 39 -17.60 5.78 -17.20
C SER A 39 -18.07 7.24 -17.21
N ALA A 40 -19.24 7.50 -17.79
CA ALA A 40 -19.82 8.84 -17.79
C ALA A 40 -20.16 9.33 -16.38
N LEU A 41 -20.72 8.45 -15.53
CA LEU A 41 -21.00 8.77 -14.14
C LEU A 41 -19.71 9.00 -13.33
N LEU A 42 -18.72 8.12 -13.48
CA LEU A 42 -17.42 8.26 -12.81
C LEU A 42 -16.73 9.59 -13.17
N MET A 43 -16.78 9.99 -14.45
CA MET A 43 -16.22 11.27 -14.87
C MET A 43 -17.04 12.45 -14.31
N ALA A 44 -18.38 12.35 -14.25
CA ALA A 44 -19.21 13.37 -13.59
C ALA A 44 -18.85 13.51 -12.10
N ILE A 45 -18.54 12.40 -11.41
CA ILE A 45 -18.07 12.40 -10.03
C ILE A 45 -16.69 13.06 -9.92
N VAL A 46 -15.75 12.76 -10.81
CA VAL A 46 -14.40 13.36 -10.80
C VAL A 46 -14.47 14.88 -10.92
N ILE A 47 -15.36 15.38 -11.79
CA ILE A 47 -15.48 16.82 -12.07
C ILE A 47 -16.25 17.55 -10.96
N ASN A 48 -17.31 16.95 -10.45
CA ASN A 48 -18.28 17.59 -9.56
C ASN A 48 -18.22 17.12 -8.11
N ASP A 49 -17.35 16.14 -7.81
CA ASP A 49 -17.14 15.58 -6.48
C ASP A 49 -18.37 14.79 -5.94
N MET A 50 -18.27 14.32 -4.69
CA MET A 50 -19.34 13.66 -3.95
C MET A 50 -19.47 14.28 -2.55
N THR A 51 -20.69 14.30 -2.01
CA THR A 51 -20.91 14.57 -0.61
C THR A 51 -20.44 13.37 0.25
N ASP A 52 -20.21 13.59 1.52
CA ASP A 52 -19.84 12.50 2.43
C ASP A 52 -20.91 11.38 2.47
N ASN A 53 -22.19 11.74 2.41
CA ASN A 53 -23.29 10.77 2.36
C ASN A 53 -23.24 9.92 1.10
N GLU A 54 -23.03 10.52 -0.07
CA GLU A 54 -22.87 9.78 -1.33
C GLU A 54 -21.72 8.78 -1.23
N VAL A 55 -20.59 9.17 -0.60
CA VAL A 55 -19.42 8.27 -0.44
C VAL A 55 -19.73 7.12 0.51
N ILE A 56 -20.43 7.40 1.61
CA ILE A 56 -20.88 6.36 2.57
C ILE A 56 -21.81 5.37 1.86
N TYR A 57 -22.79 5.84 1.11
CA TYR A 57 -23.71 4.97 0.36
C TYR A 57 -22.99 4.14 -0.71
N LEU A 58 -22.09 4.77 -1.47
CA LEU A 58 -21.27 4.07 -2.46
C LEU A 58 -20.43 2.95 -1.80
N THR A 59 -19.76 3.27 -0.71
CA THR A 59 -18.96 2.30 0.06
C THR A 59 -19.82 1.13 0.55
N LYS A 60 -21.00 1.43 1.11
CA LYS A 60 -21.96 0.43 1.61
C LYS A 60 -22.38 -0.55 0.50
N TYR A 61 -22.78 -0.06 -0.65
CA TYR A 61 -23.26 -0.95 -1.72
C TYR A 61 -22.12 -1.65 -2.45
N MET A 62 -20.93 -1.05 -2.53
CA MET A 62 -19.73 -1.74 -3.01
C MET A 62 -19.33 -2.89 -2.07
N MET A 63 -19.35 -2.68 -0.76
CA MET A 63 -19.10 -3.70 0.25
C MET A 63 -20.11 -4.86 0.15
N LEU A 64 -21.41 -4.54 0.07
CA LEU A 64 -22.50 -5.52 0.01
C LEU A 64 -22.61 -6.25 -1.35
N SER A 65 -21.85 -5.84 -2.35
CA SER A 65 -21.87 -6.47 -3.67
C SER A 65 -21.15 -7.81 -3.76
N GLY A 66 -20.52 -8.25 -2.67
CA GLY A 66 -19.77 -9.49 -2.59
C GLY A 66 -19.85 -10.16 -1.23
N SER A 67 -18.98 -11.14 -1.00
CA SER A 67 -18.87 -11.85 0.26
C SER A 67 -18.23 -10.98 1.33
N MET A 68 -18.69 -11.15 2.56
CA MET A 68 -18.05 -10.57 3.75
C MET A 68 -17.41 -11.67 4.59
N LEU A 69 -16.22 -11.38 5.15
CA LEU A 69 -15.58 -12.28 6.09
C LEU A 69 -16.04 -11.97 7.51
N ASP A 70 -16.42 -13.01 8.22
CA ASP A 70 -16.61 -12.94 9.66
C ASP A 70 -15.34 -13.41 10.37
N LEU A 71 -14.65 -12.48 11.03
CA LEU A 71 -13.44 -12.71 11.80
C LEU A 71 -13.68 -12.52 13.31
N SER A 72 -14.94 -12.44 13.75
CA SER A 72 -15.31 -12.15 15.14
C SER A 72 -14.76 -13.17 16.15
N THR A 73 -14.59 -14.42 15.72
CA THR A 73 -14.02 -15.50 16.54
C THR A 73 -12.52 -15.41 16.76
N LEU A 74 -11.80 -14.61 15.97
CA LEU A 74 -10.34 -14.49 16.05
C LEU A 74 -9.86 -13.50 17.13
N GLY A 75 -10.76 -12.71 17.71
CA GLY A 75 -10.44 -11.74 18.77
C GLY A 75 -9.81 -10.45 18.23
N ASN A 76 -8.61 -10.12 18.66
CA ASN A 76 -7.93 -8.84 18.40
C ASN A 76 -7.44 -8.68 16.95
N VAL A 77 -8.35 -8.70 15.99
CA VAL A 77 -8.02 -8.55 14.56
C VAL A 77 -7.75 -7.10 14.23
N VAL A 78 -6.61 -6.88 13.56
CA VAL A 78 -6.18 -5.58 13.05
C VAL A 78 -5.73 -5.70 11.59
N ASP A 79 -5.92 -4.64 10.82
CA ASP A 79 -5.38 -4.55 9.45
C ASP A 79 -4.67 -3.20 9.25
N LYS A 80 -3.80 -3.16 8.25
CA LYS A 80 -3.16 -1.93 7.77
C LYS A 80 -3.34 -1.83 6.27
N HIS A 81 -3.69 -0.65 5.79
CA HIS A 81 -3.68 -0.35 4.38
C HIS A 81 -2.76 0.83 4.09
N SER A 82 -2.06 0.78 2.95
CA SER A 82 -1.30 1.89 2.42
C SER A 82 -1.94 2.35 1.11
N THR A 83 -1.93 3.65 0.85
CA THR A 83 -2.35 4.19 -0.45
C THR A 83 -1.35 3.87 -1.57
N GLY A 84 -0.23 3.22 -1.22
CA GLY A 84 0.81 2.81 -2.14
C GLY A 84 1.91 3.85 -2.33
N GLY A 85 3.12 3.37 -2.55
CA GLY A 85 4.29 4.23 -2.75
C GLY A 85 5.52 3.44 -3.17
N VAL A 86 6.61 4.16 -3.41
CA VAL A 86 7.87 3.58 -3.89
C VAL A 86 8.64 2.97 -2.73
N GLY A 87 8.96 1.69 -2.84
CA GLY A 87 9.65 0.95 -1.78
C GLY A 87 8.77 0.67 -0.55
N ASP A 88 7.44 0.74 -0.65
CA ASP A 88 6.53 0.46 0.47
C ASP A 88 6.46 -1.03 0.78
N LYS A 89 7.38 -1.48 1.61
CA LYS A 89 7.45 -2.82 2.19
C LYS A 89 6.97 -2.89 3.63
N THR A 90 6.37 -1.82 4.15
CA THR A 90 5.95 -1.71 5.55
C THR A 90 5.11 -2.90 6.02
N THR A 91 4.23 -3.45 5.18
CA THR A 91 3.42 -4.63 5.52
C THR A 91 4.27 -5.84 5.93
N LEU A 92 5.40 -6.10 5.26
CA LEU A 92 6.29 -7.23 5.56
C LEU A 92 7.00 -7.08 6.90
N ILE A 93 7.11 -5.84 7.41
CA ILE A 93 7.75 -5.53 8.68
C ILE A 93 6.72 -5.44 9.80
N ILE A 94 5.64 -4.68 9.60
CA ILE A 94 4.68 -4.40 10.69
C ILE A 94 3.78 -5.60 11.01
N SER A 95 3.38 -6.39 10.00
CA SER A 95 2.49 -7.54 10.25
C SER A 95 3.11 -8.57 11.21
N PRO A 96 4.36 -9.02 11.02
CA PRO A 96 4.99 -9.93 11.98
C PRO A 96 5.29 -9.27 13.34
N VAL A 97 5.56 -7.96 13.40
CA VAL A 97 5.71 -7.25 14.68
C VAL A 97 4.41 -7.35 15.47
N VAL A 98 3.31 -6.96 14.86
CA VAL A 98 1.97 -6.90 15.48
C VAL A 98 1.47 -8.29 15.85
N ALA A 99 1.68 -9.28 14.98
CA ALA A 99 1.32 -10.68 15.27
C ALA A 99 2.16 -11.27 16.40
N SER A 100 3.45 -10.91 16.53
CA SER A 100 4.32 -11.39 17.62
C SER A 100 3.90 -10.87 19.00
N LEU A 101 3.03 -9.86 19.04
CA LEU A 101 2.50 -9.23 20.24
C LEU A 101 1.07 -9.70 20.59
N GLY A 102 0.54 -10.68 19.86
CA GLY A 102 -0.76 -11.30 20.15
C GLY A 102 -1.95 -10.70 19.44
N CYS A 103 -1.77 -9.67 18.63
CA CYS A 103 -2.81 -9.26 17.68
C CYS A 103 -2.91 -10.25 16.52
N LYS A 104 -4.07 -10.28 15.86
CA LYS A 104 -4.31 -11.10 14.67
C LYS A 104 -4.30 -10.20 13.43
N VAL A 105 -3.44 -10.48 12.46
CA VAL A 105 -3.34 -9.71 11.21
C VAL A 105 -4.01 -10.47 10.07
N ALA A 106 -5.18 -9.99 9.66
CA ALA A 106 -5.96 -10.54 8.56
C ALA A 106 -5.85 -9.62 7.34
N LYS A 107 -4.93 -9.91 6.42
CA LYS A 107 -4.63 -8.98 5.34
C LYS A 107 -4.93 -9.55 3.96
N MET A 108 -5.86 -8.89 3.25
CA MET A 108 -6.02 -9.03 1.81
C MET A 108 -5.31 -7.89 1.10
N SER A 109 -4.49 -8.20 0.11
CA SER A 109 -3.68 -7.22 -0.61
C SER A 109 -3.75 -7.43 -2.12
N GLY A 110 -3.44 -6.35 -2.87
CA GLY A 110 -3.38 -6.37 -4.33
C GLY A 110 -1.96 -6.53 -4.87
N ARG A 111 -1.90 -6.74 -6.19
CA ARG A 111 -0.67 -6.61 -6.98
C ARG A 111 -0.36 -5.14 -7.24
N GLY A 112 0.88 -4.85 -7.60
CA GLY A 112 1.30 -3.51 -7.99
C GLY A 112 0.69 -3.08 -9.31
N LEU A 113 0.44 -1.79 -9.42
CA LEU A 113 -0.01 -1.12 -10.64
C LEU A 113 0.95 0.02 -10.98
N GLY A 114 1.16 0.24 -12.27
CA GLY A 114 2.08 1.26 -12.74
C GLY A 114 3.52 1.00 -12.30
N TYR A 115 4.14 1.99 -11.66
CA TYR A 115 5.55 1.94 -11.29
C TYR A 115 5.79 1.45 -9.84
N THR A 116 4.75 1.20 -9.06
CA THR A 116 4.89 0.75 -7.66
C THR A 116 4.66 -0.75 -7.52
N GLY A 117 5.54 -1.45 -6.79
CA GLY A 117 5.39 -2.87 -6.50
C GLY A 117 4.28 -3.14 -5.46
N GLY A 118 3.45 -4.17 -5.69
CA GLY A 118 2.42 -4.60 -4.73
C GLY A 118 2.96 -5.55 -3.65
N THR A 119 2.25 -5.63 -2.53
CA THR A 119 2.62 -6.58 -1.46
C THR A 119 2.58 -8.03 -1.96
N ILE A 120 1.63 -8.37 -2.81
CA ILE A 120 1.50 -9.71 -3.39
C ILE A 120 2.70 -10.03 -4.29
N ASP A 121 3.14 -9.09 -5.14
CA ASP A 121 4.30 -9.30 -6.01
C ASP A 121 5.59 -9.53 -5.21
N LYS A 122 5.75 -8.84 -4.07
CA LYS A 122 6.88 -9.05 -3.15
C LYS A 122 6.85 -10.45 -2.53
N LEU A 123 5.69 -10.91 -2.06
CA LEU A 123 5.54 -12.24 -1.50
C LEU A 123 5.72 -13.35 -2.55
N GLU A 124 5.22 -13.16 -3.77
CA GLU A 124 5.44 -14.09 -4.89
C GLU A 124 6.90 -14.16 -5.34
N SER A 125 7.73 -13.18 -5.01
CA SER A 125 9.17 -13.23 -5.25
C SER A 125 9.88 -14.26 -4.37
N ILE A 126 9.23 -14.75 -3.31
CA ILE A 126 9.72 -15.81 -2.45
C ILE A 126 9.31 -17.15 -3.07
N PRO A 127 10.27 -17.98 -3.53
CA PRO A 127 9.95 -19.27 -4.16
C PRO A 127 9.07 -20.15 -3.28
N GLY A 128 8.02 -20.70 -3.87
CA GLY A 128 7.07 -21.58 -3.19
C GLY A 128 5.99 -20.88 -2.37
N PHE A 129 6.06 -19.57 -2.16
CA PHE A 129 5.09 -18.84 -1.35
C PHE A 129 3.70 -18.81 -2.01
N ASN A 130 2.68 -19.30 -1.30
CA ASN A 130 1.29 -19.32 -1.79
C ASN A 130 0.54 -18.05 -1.37
N VAL A 131 0.24 -17.17 -2.31
CA VAL A 131 -0.56 -15.96 -2.10
C VAL A 131 -2.06 -16.16 -2.29
N ASN A 132 -2.49 -17.34 -2.75
CA ASN A 132 -3.89 -17.64 -3.05
C ASN A 132 -4.44 -18.63 -2.02
N LEU A 133 -4.88 -18.13 -0.88
CA LEU A 133 -5.48 -18.95 0.18
C LEU A 133 -6.99 -19.04 0.00
N SER A 134 -7.58 -20.22 0.26
CA SER A 134 -9.02 -20.30 0.47
C SER A 134 -9.42 -19.56 1.76
N LYS A 135 -10.70 -19.26 1.93
CA LYS A 135 -11.22 -18.62 3.15
C LYS A 135 -10.86 -19.43 4.40
N GLU A 136 -11.01 -20.75 4.34
CA GLU A 136 -10.71 -21.67 5.44
C GLU A 136 -9.21 -21.69 5.75
N GLN A 137 -8.36 -21.73 4.71
CA GLN A 137 -6.90 -21.67 4.87
C GLN A 137 -6.48 -20.35 5.50
N PHE A 138 -7.05 -19.24 5.03
CA PHE A 138 -6.78 -17.90 5.54
C PHE A 138 -7.10 -17.77 7.04
N ILE A 139 -8.31 -18.20 7.45
CA ILE A 139 -8.72 -18.17 8.86
C ILE A 139 -7.83 -19.07 9.71
N LYS A 140 -7.61 -20.31 9.28
CA LYS A 140 -6.77 -21.29 9.98
C LYS A 140 -5.35 -20.80 10.19
N GLU A 141 -4.79 -20.11 9.22
CA GLU A 141 -3.43 -19.55 9.34
C GLU A 141 -3.39 -18.40 10.35
N ILE A 142 -4.38 -17.50 10.35
CA ILE A 142 -4.48 -16.44 11.35
C ILE A 142 -4.60 -17.04 12.76
N GLU A 143 -5.35 -18.11 12.94
CA GLU A 143 -5.44 -18.83 14.21
C GLU A 143 -4.09 -19.35 14.67
N ASN A 144 -3.37 -20.07 13.79
CA ASN A 144 -2.16 -20.79 14.13
C ASN A 144 -0.92 -19.90 14.20
N VAL A 145 -0.76 -18.99 13.23
CA VAL A 145 0.46 -18.14 13.07
C VAL A 145 0.26 -16.75 13.68
N GLY A 146 -0.99 -16.29 13.75
CA GLY A 146 -1.33 -14.92 14.17
C GLY A 146 -1.42 -13.92 13.02
N MET A 147 -1.03 -14.30 11.81
CA MET A 147 -1.16 -13.46 10.62
C MET A 147 -1.32 -14.32 9.37
N ALA A 148 -2.02 -13.78 8.37
CA ALA A 148 -2.06 -14.29 7.01
C ALA A 148 -2.15 -13.13 6.01
N ILE A 149 -1.49 -13.27 4.87
CA ILE A 149 -1.55 -12.31 3.76
C ILE A 149 -1.92 -13.08 2.50
N THR A 150 -3.06 -12.72 1.90
CA THR A 150 -3.54 -13.37 0.67
C THR A 150 -3.86 -12.33 -0.40
N SER A 151 -3.87 -12.75 -1.65
CA SER A 151 -4.42 -11.96 -2.74
C SER A 151 -5.91 -11.71 -2.49
N GLN A 152 -6.41 -10.59 -2.98
CA GLN A 152 -7.84 -10.29 -2.90
C GLN A 152 -8.62 -11.32 -3.70
N THR A 153 -9.60 -11.97 -3.05
CA THR A 153 -10.48 -12.93 -3.70
C THR A 153 -11.47 -12.23 -4.64
N GLU A 154 -11.97 -12.98 -5.63
CA GLU A 154 -12.85 -12.40 -6.66
C GLU A 154 -14.24 -12.05 -6.14
N ASP A 155 -14.63 -12.62 -5.03
CA ASP A 155 -15.95 -12.55 -4.43
C ASP A 155 -16.08 -11.44 -3.35
N VAL A 156 -14.98 -10.80 -2.92
CA VAL A 156 -15.01 -9.68 -1.96
C VAL A 156 -15.14 -8.35 -2.70
N ALA A 157 -16.15 -7.54 -2.33
CA ALA A 157 -16.44 -6.24 -2.93
C ALA A 157 -16.42 -6.25 -4.48
N VAL A 158 -17.22 -7.12 -5.08
CA VAL A 158 -17.26 -7.38 -6.54
C VAL A 158 -17.44 -6.10 -7.36
N ALA A 159 -18.27 -5.16 -6.89
CA ALA A 159 -18.48 -3.88 -7.53
C ALA A 159 -17.20 -3.06 -7.60
N ASP A 160 -16.39 -3.04 -6.51
CA ASP A 160 -15.12 -2.32 -6.50
C ASP A 160 -14.16 -2.85 -7.57
N LYS A 161 -14.04 -4.17 -7.72
CA LYS A 161 -13.18 -4.78 -8.74
C LYS A 161 -13.54 -4.30 -10.14
N LYS A 162 -14.84 -4.30 -10.47
CA LYS A 162 -15.33 -3.84 -11.78
C LYS A 162 -15.14 -2.33 -11.98
N ILE A 163 -15.51 -1.54 -10.97
CA ILE A 163 -15.40 -0.07 -11.00
C ILE A 163 -13.93 0.35 -11.11
N TYR A 164 -13.05 -0.26 -10.31
CA TYR A 164 -11.62 0.07 -10.32
C TYR A 164 -10.96 -0.26 -11.66
N ALA A 165 -11.27 -1.43 -12.24
CA ALA A 165 -10.78 -1.80 -13.57
C ALA A 165 -11.19 -0.80 -14.66
N LEU A 166 -12.40 -0.23 -14.56
CA LEU A 166 -12.87 0.80 -15.45
C LEU A 166 -12.18 2.15 -15.21
N ARG A 167 -11.97 2.51 -13.92
CA ARG A 167 -11.28 3.75 -13.53
C ARG A 167 -9.84 3.79 -14.04
N ASP A 168 -9.16 2.65 -14.02
CA ASP A 168 -7.76 2.53 -14.43
C ASP A 168 -7.52 2.93 -15.89
N VAL A 169 -8.54 2.78 -16.76
CA VAL A 169 -8.47 3.05 -18.19
C VAL A 169 -9.29 4.29 -18.64
N THR A 170 -9.92 5.01 -17.71
CA THR A 170 -10.81 6.15 -18.03
C THR A 170 -10.36 7.48 -17.41
N GLY A 171 -9.15 7.53 -16.78
CA GLY A 171 -8.63 8.75 -16.17
C GLY A 171 -9.44 9.21 -14.94
N THR A 172 -10.01 8.27 -14.18
CA THR A 172 -10.85 8.57 -13.01
C THR A 172 -10.30 8.02 -11.69
N THR A 173 -8.99 7.71 -11.65
CA THR A 173 -8.33 7.12 -10.48
C THR A 173 -8.06 8.10 -9.36
N GLU A 174 -7.90 9.40 -9.64
CA GLU A 174 -7.42 10.42 -8.69
C GLU A 174 -8.51 11.02 -7.80
N SER A 175 -9.78 10.65 -7.97
CA SER A 175 -10.91 11.17 -7.18
C SER A 175 -10.86 10.69 -5.73
N ILE A 176 -10.77 11.62 -4.77
CA ILE A 176 -10.73 11.34 -3.34
C ILE A 176 -11.91 10.49 -2.86
N PRO A 177 -13.19 10.82 -3.17
CA PRO A 177 -14.33 9.99 -2.79
C PRO A 177 -14.27 8.57 -3.36
N LEU A 178 -13.86 8.42 -4.62
CA LEU A 178 -13.73 7.10 -5.24
C LEU A 178 -12.56 6.29 -4.67
N ILE A 179 -11.47 6.93 -4.25
CA ILE A 179 -10.37 6.29 -3.53
C ILE A 179 -10.84 5.79 -2.17
N ALA A 180 -11.53 6.66 -1.40
CA ALA A 180 -12.05 6.31 -0.09
C ALA A 180 -13.01 5.12 -0.15
N SER A 181 -14.00 5.17 -1.05
CA SER A 181 -14.99 4.08 -1.23
C SER A 181 -14.33 2.76 -1.62
N SER A 182 -13.37 2.82 -2.55
CA SER A 182 -12.63 1.63 -3.02
C SER A 182 -11.82 0.98 -1.89
N ILE A 183 -11.12 1.76 -1.08
CA ILE A 183 -10.34 1.24 0.05
C ILE A 183 -11.27 0.68 1.11
N MET A 184 -12.21 1.49 1.57
CA MET A 184 -13.03 1.15 2.74
C MET A 184 -14.01 0.01 2.48
N SER A 185 -14.62 -0.08 1.29
CA SER A 185 -15.50 -1.21 0.95
C SER A 185 -14.80 -2.57 1.09
N LYS A 186 -13.54 -2.67 0.63
CA LYS A 186 -12.73 -3.90 0.78
C LYS A 186 -12.32 -4.16 2.23
N LYS A 187 -11.94 -3.11 2.98
CA LYS A 187 -11.48 -3.25 4.36
C LYS A 187 -12.60 -3.65 5.31
N ILE A 188 -13.79 -3.11 5.12
CA ILE A 188 -14.97 -3.52 5.87
C ILE A 188 -15.38 -4.94 5.49
N ALA A 189 -15.43 -5.27 4.19
CA ALA A 189 -15.78 -6.62 3.72
C ALA A 189 -14.78 -7.70 4.17
N SER A 190 -13.50 -7.33 4.40
CA SER A 190 -12.49 -8.24 4.95
C SER A 190 -12.64 -8.54 6.45
N GLY A 191 -13.61 -7.94 7.14
CA GLY A 191 -14.03 -8.30 8.51
C GLY A 191 -13.19 -7.69 9.64
N SER A 192 -12.16 -6.90 9.36
CA SER A 192 -11.39 -6.22 10.41
C SER A 192 -12.18 -5.08 11.03
N LYS A 193 -12.14 -4.94 12.37
CA LYS A 193 -12.74 -3.82 13.11
C LYS A 193 -11.73 -2.76 13.52
N ASN A 194 -10.45 -2.99 13.25
CA ASN A 194 -9.37 -2.06 13.60
C ASN A 194 -8.48 -1.87 12.38
N LEU A 195 -8.35 -0.63 11.91
CA LEU A 195 -7.63 -0.30 10.70
C LEU A 195 -6.67 0.86 10.92
N VAL A 196 -5.41 0.67 10.54
CA VAL A 196 -4.43 1.74 10.42
C VAL A 196 -4.20 2.03 8.94
N LEU A 197 -4.37 3.29 8.54
CA LEU A 197 -4.19 3.77 7.17
C LEU A 197 -2.89 4.57 7.07
N ASP A 198 -2.03 4.17 6.17
CA ASP A 198 -0.79 4.84 5.82
C ASP A 198 -1.02 5.60 4.49
N ILE A 199 -1.40 6.87 4.61
CA ILE A 199 -1.70 7.74 3.47
C ILE A 199 -0.39 8.38 3.00
N LYS A 200 0.14 7.85 1.92
CA LYS A 200 1.36 8.35 1.28
C LYS A 200 1.09 9.67 0.57
N VAL A 201 1.96 10.65 0.82
CA VAL A 201 1.84 12.01 0.27
C VAL A 201 3.15 12.40 -0.41
N GLY A 202 3.10 12.83 -1.65
CA GLY A 202 4.26 13.33 -2.37
C GLY A 202 4.41 12.80 -3.79
N GLU A 203 5.56 13.00 -4.38
CA GLU A 203 5.84 12.71 -5.80
C GLU A 203 5.65 11.22 -6.13
N GLY A 204 6.11 10.32 -5.26
CA GLY A 204 6.01 8.87 -5.42
C GLY A 204 4.67 8.25 -4.98
N ALA A 205 3.66 9.06 -4.63
CA ALA A 205 2.35 8.63 -4.16
C ALA A 205 1.21 9.01 -5.10
N LEU A 206 0.04 8.41 -4.89
CA LEU A 206 -1.19 8.82 -5.57
C LEU A 206 -1.66 10.21 -5.09
N ILE A 207 -1.59 10.46 -3.78
CA ILE A 207 -1.98 11.74 -3.17
C ILE A 207 -0.77 12.68 -3.18
N LYS A 208 -0.94 13.87 -3.79
CA LYS A 208 0.18 14.78 -4.05
C LYS A 208 0.39 15.84 -2.97
N ASN A 209 -0.64 16.17 -2.18
CA ASN A 209 -0.59 17.24 -1.20
C ASN A 209 -1.31 16.89 0.11
N ILE A 210 -0.96 17.60 1.17
CA ILE A 210 -1.46 17.36 2.53
C ILE A 210 -2.95 17.66 2.65
N THR A 211 -3.48 18.62 1.90
CA THR A 211 -4.91 19.00 1.95
C THR A 211 -5.78 17.84 1.49
N ASP A 212 -5.45 17.24 0.36
CA ASP A 212 -6.15 16.07 -0.17
C ASP A 212 -5.98 14.85 0.74
N ALA A 213 -4.78 14.69 1.32
CA ALA A 213 -4.52 13.61 2.27
C ALA A 213 -5.39 13.71 3.54
N ARG A 214 -5.52 14.91 4.12
CA ARG A 214 -6.41 15.15 5.27
C ARG A 214 -7.87 14.89 4.92
N ARG A 215 -8.30 15.35 3.75
CA ARG A 215 -9.67 15.10 3.28
C ARG A 215 -9.93 13.60 3.14
N LEU A 216 -9.01 12.86 2.52
CA LEU A 216 -9.10 11.40 2.38
C LEU A 216 -9.14 10.72 3.75
N ALA A 217 -8.26 11.11 4.68
CA ALA A 217 -8.21 10.57 6.03
C ALA A 217 -9.53 10.75 6.78
N ASN A 218 -10.04 11.99 6.83
CA ASN A 218 -11.30 12.31 7.52
C ASN A 218 -12.48 11.53 6.93
N LEU A 219 -12.53 11.41 5.61
CA LEU A 219 -13.60 10.66 4.93
C LEU A 219 -13.52 9.17 5.27
N MET A 220 -12.33 8.56 5.26
CA MET A 220 -12.16 7.14 5.61
C MET A 220 -12.44 6.87 7.09
N ILE A 221 -12.08 7.79 8.00
CA ILE A 221 -12.44 7.68 9.42
C ILE A 221 -13.96 7.73 9.59
N LYS A 222 -14.64 8.66 8.92
CA LYS A 222 -16.10 8.78 8.95
C LYS A 222 -16.78 7.51 8.43
N ILE A 223 -16.33 6.97 7.29
CA ILE A 223 -16.84 5.70 6.74
C ILE A 223 -16.60 4.55 7.75
N GLY A 224 -15.43 4.51 8.38
CA GLY A 224 -15.10 3.51 9.39
C GLY A 224 -16.07 3.57 10.56
N HIS A 225 -16.30 4.76 11.11
CA HIS A 225 -17.21 4.99 12.22
C HIS A 225 -18.65 4.51 11.93
N GLU A 226 -19.17 4.80 10.71
CA GLU A 226 -20.49 4.32 10.27
C GLU A 226 -20.60 2.79 10.13
N ASN A 227 -19.46 2.06 10.20
CA ASN A 227 -19.39 0.61 10.08
C ASN A 227 -18.77 -0.08 11.33
N ASP A 228 -18.81 0.58 12.50
CA ASP A 228 -18.23 0.09 13.76
C ASP A 228 -16.74 -0.32 13.62
N MET A 229 -15.98 0.39 12.78
CA MET A 229 -14.56 0.19 12.57
C MET A 229 -13.76 1.37 13.14
N ARG A 230 -12.79 1.07 14.00
CA ARG A 230 -11.84 2.06 14.50
C ARG A 230 -10.75 2.29 13.47
N VAL A 231 -10.58 3.53 13.04
CA VAL A 231 -9.64 3.90 11.97
C VAL A 231 -8.67 4.96 12.49
N ILE A 232 -7.37 4.76 12.26
CA ILE A 232 -6.33 5.77 12.51
C ILE A 232 -5.57 5.97 11.20
N CYS A 233 -5.36 7.22 10.81
CA CYS A 233 -4.64 7.60 9.60
C CYS A 233 -3.31 8.27 9.92
N LEU A 234 -2.23 7.80 9.30
CA LEU A 234 -0.93 8.46 9.30
C LEU A 234 -0.67 9.06 7.91
N LEU A 235 -0.42 10.36 7.84
CA LEU A 235 -0.01 11.04 6.61
C LEU A 235 1.51 11.02 6.53
N THR A 236 2.06 10.31 5.56
CA THR A 236 3.49 9.99 5.52
C THR A 236 4.15 10.43 4.22
N ASN A 237 5.42 10.79 4.30
CA ASN A 237 6.20 11.32 3.19
C ASN A 237 6.51 10.26 2.14
N MET A 238 6.27 10.57 0.86
CA MET A 238 6.64 9.77 -0.30
C MET A 238 7.31 10.61 -1.41
N ASN A 239 7.87 11.77 -1.06
CA ASN A 239 8.71 12.52 -1.99
C ASN A 239 10.02 11.78 -2.26
N ILE A 240 10.52 11.05 -1.27
CA ILE A 240 11.65 10.13 -1.40
C ILE A 240 11.18 8.68 -1.27
N PRO A 241 11.89 7.70 -1.85
CA PRO A 241 11.58 6.29 -1.67
C PRO A 241 11.64 5.86 -0.20
N LEU A 242 10.81 4.91 0.20
CA LEU A 242 10.82 4.38 1.55
C LEU A 242 11.77 3.17 1.67
N GLY A 243 12.78 3.32 2.52
CA GLY A 243 13.89 2.37 2.60
C GLY A 243 14.82 2.50 1.39
N ASN A 244 15.75 1.55 1.29
CA ASN A 244 16.85 1.62 0.35
C ASN A 244 16.67 0.68 -0.85
N ASN A 245 15.90 -0.39 -0.70
CA ASN A 245 15.67 -1.38 -1.74
C ASN A 245 14.34 -1.14 -2.43
N ILE A 246 14.35 -1.02 -3.74
CA ILE A 246 13.15 -0.84 -4.59
C ILE A 246 13.13 -1.95 -5.64
N GLY A 247 12.19 -2.88 -5.50
CA GLY A 247 12.05 -4.09 -6.30
C GLY A 247 11.54 -5.24 -5.43
N ASN A 248 11.03 -6.33 -6.03
CA ASN A 248 10.22 -7.30 -5.27
C ASN A 248 11.05 -8.08 -4.24
N SER A 249 11.98 -8.94 -4.66
CA SER A 249 12.82 -9.72 -3.74
C SER A 249 13.79 -8.85 -2.95
N LEU A 250 14.25 -7.74 -3.53
CA LEU A 250 15.12 -6.79 -2.83
C LEU A 250 14.40 -6.17 -1.63
N GLU A 251 13.12 -5.85 -1.76
CA GLU A 251 12.30 -5.32 -0.65
C GLU A 251 12.02 -6.38 0.42
N VAL A 252 11.84 -7.65 0.03
CA VAL A 252 11.76 -8.76 0.99
C VAL A 252 13.05 -8.90 1.77
N LEU A 253 14.18 -8.83 1.09
CA LEU A 253 15.50 -8.90 1.72
C LEU A 253 15.72 -7.75 2.71
N GLU A 254 15.32 -6.53 2.34
CA GLU A 254 15.42 -5.38 3.26
C GLU A 254 14.50 -5.56 4.48
N ALA A 255 13.28 -6.06 4.31
CA ALA A 255 12.38 -6.33 5.42
C ALA A 255 12.95 -7.36 6.41
N LEU A 256 13.57 -8.42 5.90
CA LEU A 256 14.28 -9.41 6.72
C LEU A 256 15.46 -8.79 7.48
N ASN A 257 16.30 -8.05 6.76
CA ASN A 257 17.50 -7.44 7.34
C ASN A 257 17.15 -6.42 8.43
N ILE A 258 16.15 -5.58 8.20
CA ILE A 258 15.75 -4.56 9.15
C ILE A 258 15.18 -5.17 10.44
N LEU A 259 14.42 -6.27 10.34
CA LEU A 259 13.92 -6.99 11.51
C LEU A 259 15.01 -7.79 12.22
N TYR A 260 16.05 -8.25 11.51
CA TYR A 260 17.15 -9.01 12.09
C TYR A 260 18.17 -8.13 12.78
N TYR A 261 18.60 -7.03 12.13
CA TYR A 261 19.65 -6.15 12.64
C TYR A 261 19.13 -4.99 13.48
N GLY A 262 17.85 -4.59 13.31
CA GLY A 262 17.25 -3.48 14.05
C GLY A 262 17.83 -2.12 13.65
N TYR A 263 18.09 -1.90 12.36
CA TYR A 263 18.62 -0.63 11.86
C TYR A 263 17.72 0.56 12.20
N ASP A 264 18.29 1.64 12.74
CA ASP A 264 17.58 2.90 12.97
C ASP A 264 17.61 3.75 11.70
N ASN A 265 16.64 3.52 10.83
CA ASN A 265 16.43 4.31 9.61
C ASN A 265 14.95 4.75 9.47
N ASN A 266 14.66 5.57 8.48
CA ASN A 266 13.30 6.09 8.26
C ASN A 266 12.26 4.97 8.06
N LEU A 267 12.63 3.88 7.39
CA LEU A 267 11.72 2.73 7.21
C LEU A 267 11.37 2.09 8.55
N MET A 268 12.34 1.80 9.41
CA MET A 268 12.10 1.23 10.74
C MET A 268 11.29 2.19 11.62
N ARG A 269 11.63 3.50 11.63
CA ARG A 269 10.91 4.51 12.41
C ARG A 269 9.44 4.57 12.01
N LEU A 270 9.14 4.59 10.70
CA LEU A 270 7.76 4.54 10.21
C LEU A 270 7.06 3.23 10.60
N CYS A 271 7.74 2.09 10.49
CA CYS A 271 7.18 0.80 10.86
C CYS A 271 6.86 0.71 12.36
N ILE A 272 7.71 1.29 13.22
CA ILE A 272 7.43 1.38 14.67
C ILE A 272 6.14 2.17 14.92
N GLU A 273 5.99 3.34 14.28
CA GLU A 273 4.78 4.15 14.45
C GLU A 273 3.51 3.43 13.98
N LEU A 274 3.50 2.89 12.76
CA LEU A 274 2.37 2.15 12.21
C LEU A 274 2.01 0.94 13.08
N ALA A 275 3.00 0.14 13.49
CA ALA A 275 2.80 -1.04 14.34
C ALA A 275 2.27 -0.65 15.72
N SER A 276 2.74 0.47 16.30
CA SER A 276 2.29 0.97 17.60
C SER A 276 0.80 1.33 17.57
N TYR A 277 0.32 2.01 16.52
CA TYR A 277 -1.10 2.29 16.37
C TYR A 277 -1.92 1.02 16.11
N MET A 278 -1.40 0.04 15.38
CA MET A 278 -2.08 -1.25 15.22
C MET A 278 -2.21 -1.99 16.55
N VAL A 279 -1.14 -2.03 17.35
CA VAL A 279 -1.14 -2.68 18.68
C VAL A 279 -2.03 -1.92 19.66
N LYS A 280 -2.02 -0.56 19.66
CA LYS A 280 -2.95 0.28 20.43
C LYS A 280 -4.39 -0.12 20.16
N LEU A 281 -4.78 -0.21 18.88
CA LEU A 281 -6.14 -0.60 18.49
C LEU A 281 -6.46 -2.06 18.83
N GLY A 282 -5.56 -2.98 18.53
CA GLY A 282 -5.79 -4.42 18.68
C GLY A 282 -5.88 -4.85 20.14
N LEU A 283 -5.00 -4.35 20.99
CA LEU A 283 -4.96 -4.69 22.41
C LEU A 283 -5.76 -3.72 23.31
N ASN A 284 -6.26 -2.62 22.73
CA ASN A 284 -6.98 -1.56 23.45
C ASN A 284 -6.17 -0.98 24.63
N ILE A 285 -4.89 -0.65 24.37
CA ILE A 285 -3.95 -0.08 25.33
C ILE A 285 -3.52 1.33 24.91
N SER A 286 -2.73 2.01 25.76
CA SER A 286 -2.18 3.32 25.42
C SER A 286 -1.17 3.23 24.27
N TYR A 287 -0.97 4.33 23.54
CA TYR A 287 0.03 4.41 22.48
C TYR A 287 1.46 4.17 23.03
N GLU A 288 1.78 4.77 24.18
CA GLU A 288 3.10 4.63 24.81
C GLU A 288 3.40 3.18 25.19
N GLU A 289 2.43 2.46 25.76
CA GLU A 289 2.56 1.06 26.09
C GLU A 289 2.75 0.22 24.82
N ALA A 290 1.91 0.44 23.80
CA ALA A 290 2.01 -0.24 22.51
C ALA A 290 3.39 -0.02 21.85
N ARG A 291 3.87 1.22 21.85
CA ARG A 291 5.18 1.57 21.28
C ARG A 291 6.35 0.87 22.01
N ASN A 292 6.30 0.83 23.30
CA ASN A 292 7.31 0.11 24.11
C ASN A 292 7.31 -1.40 23.80
N MET A 293 6.12 -2.01 23.65
CA MET A 293 5.99 -3.42 23.27
C MET A 293 6.56 -3.67 21.86
N VAL A 294 6.24 -2.80 20.89
CA VAL A 294 6.72 -2.89 19.50
C VAL A 294 8.26 -2.82 19.45
N VAL A 295 8.86 -1.81 20.07
CA VAL A 295 10.32 -1.65 20.11
C VAL A 295 10.99 -2.87 20.74
N LYS A 296 10.42 -3.38 21.83
CA LYS A 296 10.92 -4.59 22.50
C LYS A 296 10.82 -5.82 21.61
N ALA A 297 9.70 -6.03 20.91
CA ALA A 297 9.50 -7.19 20.02
C ALA A 297 10.51 -7.21 18.86
N ILE A 298 10.86 -6.04 18.33
CA ILE A 298 11.91 -5.90 17.32
C ILE A 298 13.27 -6.23 17.89
N LYS A 299 13.64 -5.61 19.03
CA LYS A 299 14.92 -5.83 19.70
C LYS A 299 15.14 -7.30 20.09
N ASP A 300 14.10 -7.97 20.58
CA ASP A 300 14.13 -9.37 21.00
C ASP A 300 14.02 -10.34 19.80
N LYS A 301 14.02 -9.84 18.56
CA LYS A 301 13.85 -10.61 17.31
C LYS A 301 12.58 -11.45 17.22
N LYS A 302 11.58 -11.16 18.05
CA LYS A 302 10.26 -11.86 17.99
C LYS A 302 9.59 -11.64 16.64
N ALA A 303 9.65 -10.41 16.14
CA ALA A 303 9.10 -10.03 14.84
C ALA A 303 9.81 -10.75 13.68
N TYR A 304 11.15 -10.85 13.72
CA TYR A 304 11.91 -11.59 12.72
C TYR A 304 11.53 -13.07 12.68
N ASN A 305 11.47 -13.72 13.83
CA ASN A 305 11.09 -15.12 13.93
C ASN A 305 9.64 -15.35 13.45
N LYS A 306 8.73 -14.40 13.76
CA LYS A 306 7.35 -14.43 13.27
C LYS A 306 7.27 -14.29 11.75
N LEU A 307 8.10 -13.44 11.14
CA LEU A 307 8.18 -13.32 9.68
C LEU A 307 8.63 -14.66 9.04
N LEU A 308 9.64 -15.31 9.60
CA LEU A 308 10.10 -16.61 9.10
C LEU A 308 9.04 -17.70 9.26
N GLU A 309 8.34 -17.74 10.39
CA GLU A 309 7.23 -18.66 10.64
C GLU A 309 6.11 -18.48 9.61
N PHE A 310 5.70 -17.25 9.37
CA PHE A 310 4.69 -16.87 8.36
C PHE A 310 5.11 -17.31 6.96
N ILE A 311 6.32 -16.95 6.52
CA ILE A 311 6.82 -17.31 5.19
C ILE A 311 6.83 -18.83 5.00
N LYS A 312 7.32 -19.55 6.00
CA LYS A 312 7.35 -21.02 5.98
C LYS A 312 5.94 -21.64 5.95
N TYR A 313 4.98 -21.07 6.69
CA TYR A 313 3.62 -21.59 6.77
C TYR A 313 2.90 -21.48 5.42
N GLN A 314 3.11 -20.38 4.69
CA GLN A 314 2.60 -20.21 3.32
C GLN A 314 3.48 -20.87 2.23
N GLY A 315 4.45 -21.73 2.62
CA GLY A 315 5.25 -22.54 1.71
C GLY A 315 6.48 -21.87 1.11
N GLY A 316 6.82 -20.65 1.53
CA GLY A 316 7.95 -19.90 1.00
C GLY A 316 9.31 -20.39 1.47
N ASP A 317 10.29 -20.39 0.57
CA ASP A 317 11.71 -20.62 0.88
C ASP A 317 12.53 -19.33 0.72
N ILE A 318 12.87 -18.72 1.86
CA ILE A 318 13.63 -17.47 1.89
C ILE A 318 15.09 -17.62 1.44
N ASN A 319 15.64 -18.83 1.47
CA ASN A 319 17.03 -19.07 1.07
C ASN A 319 17.20 -19.11 -0.45
N SER A 320 16.11 -19.24 -1.18
CA SER A 320 16.08 -19.37 -2.64
C SER A 320 15.63 -18.10 -3.36
N LEU A 321 15.73 -16.92 -2.72
CA LEU A 321 15.37 -15.65 -3.36
C LEU A 321 16.11 -15.48 -4.68
N PRO A 322 15.43 -15.03 -5.76
CA PRO A 322 16.02 -14.87 -7.07
C PRO A 322 17.10 -13.79 -7.08
N LYS A 323 18.15 -14.01 -7.86
CA LYS A 323 19.28 -13.08 -8.03
C LYS A 323 19.38 -12.64 -9.48
N SER A 324 19.64 -11.36 -9.70
CA SER A 324 19.89 -10.80 -11.02
C SER A 324 21.26 -11.22 -11.55
N LYS A 325 21.33 -11.38 -12.85
CA LYS A 325 22.57 -11.74 -13.58
C LYS A 325 23.52 -10.56 -13.70
N TYR A 326 22.98 -9.34 -13.88
CA TYR A 326 23.76 -8.14 -14.10
C TYR A 326 23.55 -7.15 -12.97
N ILE A 327 24.65 -6.51 -12.58
CA ILE A 327 24.70 -5.47 -11.55
C ILE A 327 25.44 -4.27 -12.14
N TYR A 328 24.84 -3.08 -12.02
CA TYR A 328 25.42 -1.84 -12.52
C TYR A 328 25.41 -0.77 -11.44
N GLU A 329 26.44 0.04 -11.37
CA GLU A 329 26.54 1.13 -10.41
C GLU A 329 26.27 2.48 -11.08
N ILE A 330 25.42 3.29 -10.45
CA ILE A 330 25.27 4.71 -10.75
C ILE A 330 26.15 5.48 -9.80
N LYS A 331 27.15 6.18 -10.36
CA LYS A 331 28.15 6.93 -9.59
C LYS A 331 27.86 8.43 -9.64
N SER A 332 28.22 9.12 -8.56
CA SER A 332 28.16 10.56 -8.52
C SER A 332 29.19 11.19 -9.46
N VAL A 333 28.76 12.24 -10.13
CA VAL A 333 29.63 13.10 -10.96
C VAL A 333 30.02 14.41 -10.27
N SER A 334 29.51 14.65 -9.06
CA SER A 334 29.77 15.85 -8.25
C SER A 334 29.92 15.49 -6.76
N SER A 335 30.56 16.40 -6.00
CA SER A 335 30.68 16.28 -4.54
C SER A 335 29.70 17.23 -3.84
N GLY A 336 29.25 16.86 -2.64
CA GLY A 336 28.31 17.63 -1.84
C GLY A 336 27.50 16.75 -0.91
N TYR A 337 26.29 17.15 -0.57
CA TYR A 337 25.32 16.32 0.17
C TYR A 337 24.29 15.76 -0.81
N LEU A 338 23.89 14.49 -0.62
CA LEU A 338 22.73 13.97 -1.33
C LEU A 338 21.47 14.69 -0.83
N TYR A 339 21.03 15.67 -1.62
CA TYR A 339 19.97 16.58 -1.23
C TYR A 339 18.58 16.00 -1.44
N ASP A 340 18.37 15.31 -2.57
CA ASP A 340 17.07 14.74 -2.92
C ASP A 340 17.21 13.46 -3.75
N ILE A 341 16.19 12.58 -3.68
CA ILE A 341 16.04 11.38 -4.50
C ILE A 341 14.61 11.36 -5.03
N HIS A 342 14.46 11.52 -6.35
CA HIS A 342 13.17 11.60 -7.01
C HIS A 342 12.45 10.25 -7.03
N SER A 343 11.50 10.09 -6.12
CA SER A 343 10.81 8.83 -5.86
C SER A 343 10.18 8.23 -7.12
N LEU A 344 9.47 9.05 -7.91
CA LEU A 344 8.81 8.60 -9.13
C LEU A 344 9.81 8.11 -10.19
N GLU A 345 10.94 8.81 -10.36
CA GLU A 345 11.95 8.43 -11.35
C GLU A 345 12.67 7.14 -10.96
N VAL A 346 12.95 6.95 -9.66
CA VAL A 346 13.48 5.67 -9.15
C VAL A 346 12.49 4.52 -9.39
N ALA A 347 11.19 4.75 -9.20
CA ALA A 347 10.17 3.74 -9.47
C ALA A 347 10.08 3.38 -10.95
N LYS A 348 10.12 4.39 -11.86
CA LYS A 348 10.18 4.17 -13.32
C LYS A 348 11.41 3.39 -13.71
N LEU A 349 12.56 3.73 -13.15
CA LEU A 349 13.82 3.00 -13.37
C LEU A 349 13.68 1.55 -12.93
N SER A 350 13.28 1.29 -11.69
CA SER A 350 13.07 -0.07 -11.16
C SER A 350 12.12 -0.89 -12.04
N SER A 351 11.01 -0.29 -12.48
CA SER A 351 10.06 -0.94 -13.40
C SER A 351 10.70 -1.25 -14.76
N SER A 352 11.52 -0.35 -15.32
CA SER A 352 12.20 -0.54 -16.60
C SER A 352 13.23 -1.67 -16.57
N LEU A 353 13.87 -1.87 -15.40
CA LEU A 353 14.81 -2.98 -15.15
C LEU A 353 14.11 -4.35 -15.09
N GLY A 354 12.78 -4.38 -14.94
CA GLY A 354 11.97 -5.59 -14.92
C GLY A 354 11.16 -5.80 -13.64
N ALA A 355 11.30 -4.94 -12.61
CA ALA A 355 10.61 -5.11 -11.33
C ALA A 355 9.11 -4.79 -11.37
N GLY A 356 8.62 -4.13 -12.42
CA GLY A 356 7.21 -3.73 -12.59
C GLY A 356 6.59 -4.27 -13.87
N ARG A 357 5.28 -4.04 -14.02
CA ARG A 357 4.50 -4.35 -15.24
C ARG A 357 4.19 -3.07 -16.00
N LYS A 358 4.41 -3.07 -17.31
CA LYS A 358 3.90 -2.04 -18.22
C LYS A 358 2.46 -2.37 -18.64
N ASN A 359 2.18 -3.66 -18.88
CA ASN A 359 0.88 -4.19 -19.21
C ASN A 359 0.48 -5.26 -18.18
N LYS A 360 -0.81 -5.52 -18.05
CA LYS A 360 -1.36 -6.47 -17.08
C LYS A 360 -0.77 -7.88 -17.19
N ASP A 361 -0.44 -8.30 -18.42
CA ASP A 361 0.04 -9.65 -18.73
C ASP A 361 1.58 -9.78 -18.72
N ASP A 362 2.31 -8.68 -18.44
CA ASP A 362 3.77 -8.69 -18.41
C ASP A 362 4.26 -9.54 -17.22
N LYS A 363 5.31 -10.34 -17.49
CA LYS A 363 5.99 -11.09 -16.44
C LYS A 363 6.97 -10.19 -15.70
N ILE A 364 6.88 -10.20 -14.37
CA ILE A 364 7.82 -9.51 -13.49
C ILE A 364 9.11 -10.34 -13.39
N ASP A 365 10.24 -9.66 -13.45
CA ASP A 365 11.52 -10.17 -12.98
C ASP A 365 11.66 -9.84 -11.48
N TYR A 366 11.40 -10.82 -10.66
CA TYR A 366 11.42 -10.63 -9.19
C TYR A 366 12.80 -10.31 -8.63
N SER A 367 13.88 -10.55 -9.37
CA SER A 367 15.24 -10.22 -8.96
C SER A 367 15.65 -8.78 -9.28
N ALA A 368 14.92 -8.13 -10.20
CA ALA A 368 15.24 -6.81 -10.68
C ALA A 368 14.87 -5.71 -9.68
N GLY A 369 15.62 -4.60 -9.74
CA GLY A 369 15.34 -3.42 -8.93
C GLY A 369 16.54 -2.49 -8.75
N VAL A 370 16.40 -1.60 -7.77
CA VAL A 370 17.38 -0.58 -7.42
C VAL A 370 17.68 -0.66 -5.93
N ILE A 371 18.95 -0.59 -5.54
CA ILE A 371 19.39 -0.34 -4.17
C ILE A 371 19.98 1.06 -4.09
N ILE A 372 19.47 1.88 -3.18
CA ILE A 372 19.97 3.21 -2.86
C ILE A 372 21.07 3.04 -1.81
N ASN A 373 22.30 3.45 -2.13
CA ASN A 373 23.47 3.22 -1.28
C ASN A 373 23.82 4.40 -0.37
N LYS A 374 23.20 5.54 -0.57
CA LYS A 374 23.39 6.77 0.24
C LYS A 374 22.04 7.32 0.69
N ASN A 375 21.98 7.84 1.90
CA ASN A 375 20.77 8.46 2.43
C ASN A 375 20.76 9.97 2.15
N ILE A 376 19.60 10.60 2.24
CA ILE A 376 19.49 12.07 2.23
C ILE A 376 20.41 12.64 3.30
N ASN A 377 21.14 13.69 2.94
CA ASN A 377 22.16 14.36 3.77
C ASN A 377 23.48 13.62 3.99
N ASP A 378 23.67 12.43 3.40
CA ASP A 378 24.99 11.80 3.37
C ASP A 378 25.95 12.65 2.51
N ILE A 379 27.23 12.66 2.93
CA ILE A 379 28.31 13.25 2.13
C ILE A 379 28.59 12.33 0.94
N VAL A 380 28.70 12.94 -0.21
CA VAL A 380 28.97 12.30 -1.49
C VAL A 380 30.20 12.92 -2.12
N GLU A 381 31.10 12.09 -2.61
CA GLU A 381 32.26 12.48 -3.42
C GLU A 381 32.11 12.01 -4.86
N VAL A 382 32.83 12.64 -5.79
CA VAL A 382 32.87 12.18 -7.19
C VAL A 382 33.34 10.72 -7.24
N GLY A 383 32.56 9.86 -7.92
CA GLY A 383 32.83 8.44 -8.02
C GLY A 383 32.16 7.55 -6.99
N ASP A 384 31.55 8.13 -5.92
CA ASP A 384 30.74 7.38 -4.96
C ASP A 384 29.55 6.71 -5.63
N THR A 385 29.27 5.46 -5.28
CA THR A 385 28.10 4.73 -5.77
C THR A 385 26.84 5.20 -5.03
N ILE A 386 25.94 5.89 -5.74
CA ILE A 386 24.68 6.40 -5.22
C ILE A 386 23.58 5.33 -5.30
N MET A 387 23.52 4.61 -6.42
CA MET A 387 22.55 3.54 -6.62
C MET A 387 23.20 2.33 -7.26
N THR A 388 22.70 1.13 -6.91
CA THR A 388 23.08 -0.13 -7.57
C THR A 388 21.85 -0.72 -8.22
N LEU A 389 21.96 -1.03 -9.52
CA LEU A 389 20.90 -1.57 -10.35
C LEU A 389 21.05 -3.08 -10.50
N TYR A 390 19.95 -3.79 -10.38
CA TYR A 390 19.86 -5.25 -10.53
C TYR A 390 18.91 -5.57 -11.68
N THR A 391 19.35 -6.38 -12.66
CA THR A 391 18.52 -6.71 -13.82
C THR A 391 19.01 -7.96 -14.56
N ASN A 392 18.11 -8.57 -15.34
CA ASN A 392 18.42 -9.62 -16.32
C ASN A 392 18.31 -9.12 -17.78
N LYS A 393 18.13 -7.81 -17.96
CA LYS A 393 17.98 -7.13 -19.27
C LYS A 393 19.09 -6.12 -19.48
N GLU A 394 19.17 -5.56 -20.68
CA GLU A 394 19.98 -4.37 -20.94
C GLU A 394 19.46 -3.19 -20.12
N VAL A 395 20.40 -2.43 -19.57
CA VAL A 395 20.07 -1.21 -18.81
C VAL A 395 19.71 -0.11 -19.82
N PRO A 396 18.56 0.56 -19.65
CA PRO A 396 18.18 1.69 -20.49
C PRO A 396 19.18 2.85 -20.33
N ASN A 397 19.21 3.76 -21.30
CA ASN A 397 19.95 5.02 -21.13
C ASN A 397 19.34 5.80 -19.96
N ILE A 398 20.16 6.11 -18.94
CA ILE A 398 19.74 6.72 -17.69
C ILE A 398 20.23 8.16 -17.63
N ASP A 399 19.31 9.09 -17.50
CA ASP A 399 19.61 10.47 -17.12
C ASP A 399 19.73 10.55 -15.58
N ILE A 400 20.97 10.54 -15.09
CA ILE A 400 21.28 10.54 -13.65
C ILE A 400 20.70 11.77 -12.96
N ASN A 401 20.66 12.93 -13.64
CA ASN A 401 20.15 14.18 -13.07
C ASN A 401 18.65 14.14 -12.74
N LYS A 402 17.92 13.17 -13.30
CA LYS A 402 16.52 12.94 -12.97
C LYS A 402 16.31 12.07 -11.74
N LEU A 403 17.34 11.35 -11.28
CA LEU A 403 17.21 10.40 -10.17
C LEU A 403 17.46 11.02 -8.82
N PHE A 404 18.44 11.93 -8.74
CA PHE A 404 18.83 12.55 -7.47
C PHE A 404 19.49 13.91 -7.69
N ILE A 405 19.54 14.68 -6.61
CA ILE A 405 20.18 16.00 -6.57
C ILE A 405 21.30 15.98 -5.53
N ILE A 406 22.47 16.48 -5.91
CA ILE A 406 23.59 16.77 -5.01
C ILE A 406 23.71 18.27 -4.86
N SER A 407 23.86 18.75 -3.61
CA SER A 407 23.90 20.16 -3.25
C SER A 407 25.00 20.44 -2.22
N ASN A 408 25.45 21.70 -2.16
CA ASN A 408 26.34 22.15 -1.07
C ASN A 408 25.60 22.28 0.28
N ASN A 409 24.27 22.29 0.27
CA ASN A 409 23.43 22.43 1.46
C ASN A 409 22.75 21.10 1.78
N LYS A 410 22.49 20.87 3.07
CA LYS A 410 21.62 19.77 3.53
C LYS A 410 20.15 20.07 3.27
N ASN A 411 19.36 19.01 3.13
CA ASN A 411 17.92 19.06 3.06
C ASN A 411 17.33 18.94 4.48
N ASP A 412 16.88 20.06 5.04
CA ASP A 412 16.29 20.10 6.39
C ASP A 412 14.77 19.78 6.40
N ASP A 413 14.14 19.69 5.22
CA ASP A 413 12.68 19.54 5.08
C ASP A 413 12.25 18.08 4.84
N ASN A 414 12.94 17.12 5.47
CA ASN A 414 12.70 15.70 5.28
C ASN A 414 11.85 15.09 6.43
N LYS A 415 10.63 15.60 6.62
CA LYS A 415 9.71 15.08 7.64
C LYS A 415 9.13 13.74 7.19
N LEU A 416 9.25 12.69 8.01
CA LEU A 416 8.79 11.33 7.70
C LEU A 416 7.27 11.18 7.82
N ILE A 417 6.69 11.71 8.90
CA ILE A 417 5.26 11.68 9.20
C ILE A 417 4.79 13.12 9.35
N TYR A 418 3.84 13.52 8.53
CA TYR A 418 3.30 14.87 8.56
C TYR A 418 2.29 15.05 9.69
N GLU A 419 1.39 14.06 9.85
CA GLU A 419 0.26 14.14 10.77
C GLU A 419 -0.28 12.75 11.10
N VAL A 420 -0.88 12.61 12.29
CA VAL A 420 -1.71 11.45 12.69
C VAL A 420 -3.10 11.96 12.99
N ILE A 421 -4.13 11.31 12.44
CA ILE A 421 -5.55 11.66 12.58
C ILE A 421 -6.28 10.42 13.12
N GLU A 422 -6.96 10.59 14.29
CA GLU A 422 -7.71 9.53 14.98
C GLU A 422 -9.21 9.79 14.97
#